data_906ae16aef3050261b1c88cb3bc50f8e
#
_entry.id   906ae16aef3050261b1c88cb3bc50f8e
#
_cell.length_a   1.000
_cell.length_b   1.000
_cell.length_c   1.000
_cell.angle_alpha   90.00
_cell.angle_beta   90.00
_cell.angle_gamma   90.00
#
_symmetry.space_group_name_H-M   'P 1'
#
loop_
_entity.id
_entity.type
_entity.pdbx_description
1 polymer ?
#
loop_
_entity_poly.entity_id
_entity_poly.type
_entity_poly.pdbx_seq_one_letter_code
_entity_poly.pdbx_strand_id
1 'polypeptide(L)'
;EYALIASGTVGLELSYFNVIYVSAYKFNFITYHLLKLLVKSKFGNLINIILGKMIIPELIQRDCNPKNINLELEKIIKNNDYQNSIKDNVSRALKELSLSESSSVIAAQTVIKVLNNER
;
A
#
# COMPACT_ATOMS: atom_id res chain seq x y z
N GLU A 1 -6.35 7.59 15.61
CA GLU A 1 -7.33 7.71 14.52
C GLU A 1 -7.20 6.51 13.57
N TYR A 2 -8.33 6.12 12.94
CA TYR A 2 -8.40 4.98 12.04
C TYR A 2 -9.14 5.37 10.77
N ALA A 3 -8.80 4.72 9.65
CA ALA A 3 -9.44 4.99 8.37
C ALA A 3 -9.79 3.70 7.62
N LEU A 4 -10.81 3.79 6.76
CA LEU A 4 -11.14 2.79 5.76
C LEU A 4 -10.94 3.42 4.39
N ILE A 5 -10.14 2.80 3.54
CA ILE A 5 -9.77 3.36 2.24
C ILE A 5 -9.98 2.36 1.10
N ALA A 6 -10.14 2.88 -0.10
CA ALA A 6 -10.28 2.09 -1.33
C ALA A 6 -9.15 2.35 -2.35
N SER A 7 -8.06 3.01 -1.95
CA SER A 7 -6.98 3.44 -2.85
C SER A 7 -5.60 3.23 -2.22
N GLY A 8 -4.61 2.89 -3.06
CA GLY A 8 -3.22 2.71 -2.63
C GLY A 8 -2.48 4.01 -2.32
N THR A 9 -2.72 5.10 -3.07
CA THR A 9 -2.02 6.39 -2.90
C THR A 9 -2.44 7.11 -1.62
N VAL A 10 -3.72 7.14 -1.31
CA VAL A 10 -4.24 7.68 -0.04
C VAL A 10 -3.62 6.97 1.16
N GLY A 11 -3.33 5.66 1.02
CA GLY A 11 -2.66 4.90 2.07
C GLY A 11 -1.27 5.43 2.43
N LEU A 12 -0.49 5.91 1.47
CA LEU A 12 0.81 6.55 1.75
C LEU A 12 0.64 7.86 2.53
N GLU A 13 -0.31 8.69 2.15
CA GLU A 13 -0.60 9.95 2.84
C GLU A 13 -0.99 9.68 4.30
N LEU A 14 -1.93 8.75 4.53
CA LEU A 14 -2.35 8.34 5.87
C LEU A 14 -1.17 7.77 6.69
N SER A 15 -0.29 7.01 6.04
CA SER A 15 0.92 6.47 6.66
C SER A 15 1.85 7.56 7.14
N TYR A 16 2.01 8.63 6.37
CA TYR A 16 2.79 9.81 6.77
C TYR A 16 2.22 10.51 8.01
N PHE A 17 0.90 10.52 8.15
CA PHE A 17 0.21 11.09 9.31
C PHE A 17 0.02 10.09 10.47
N ASN A 18 0.66 8.92 10.42
CA ASN A 18 0.53 7.86 11.43
C ASN A 18 -0.92 7.39 11.67
N VAL A 19 -1.79 7.52 10.68
CA VAL A 19 -3.16 6.99 10.72
C VAL A 19 -3.14 5.54 10.31
N ILE A 20 -3.67 4.65 11.16
CA ILE A 20 -3.82 3.23 10.83
C ILE A 20 -5.09 3.05 9.99
N TYR A 21 -5.03 2.22 8.96
CA TYR A 21 -6.16 2.03 8.06
C TYR A 21 -6.33 0.59 7.61
N VAL A 22 -7.53 0.30 7.12
CA VAL A 22 -7.87 -0.92 6.40
C VAL A 22 -8.10 -0.55 4.94
N SER A 23 -7.53 -1.30 4.03
CA SER A 23 -7.73 -1.13 2.60
C SER A 23 -8.79 -2.12 2.12
N ALA A 24 -9.91 -1.62 1.57
CA ALA A 24 -11.03 -2.46 1.15
C ALA A 24 -11.58 -2.00 -0.20
N TYR A 25 -11.52 -2.87 -1.21
CA TYR A 25 -12.01 -2.53 -2.54
C TYR A 25 -12.49 -3.73 -3.34
N LYS A 26 -13.43 -3.45 -4.26
CA LYS A 26 -13.95 -4.41 -5.23
C LYS A 26 -13.71 -3.89 -6.64
N PHE A 27 -13.09 -4.72 -7.46
CA PHE A 27 -13.02 -4.50 -8.89
C PHE A 27 -14.20 -5.16 -9.59
N ASN A 28 -14.55 -4.67 -10.77
CA ASN A 28 -15.39 -5.43 -11.68
C ASN A 28 -14.73 -6.79 -11.96
N PHE A 29 -15.56 -7.83 -12.15
CA PHE A 29 -15.11 -9.20 -12.37
C PHE A 29 -14.04 -9.31 -13.48
N ILE A 30 -14.28 -8.67 -14.62
CA ILE A 30 -13.35 -8.68 -15.76
C ILE A 30 -12.01 -8.03 -15.38
N THR A 31 -12.07 -6.83 -14.77
CA THR A 31 -10.88 -6.09 -14.32
C THR A 31 -10.07 -6.89 -13.31
N TYR A 32 -10.71 -7.56 -12.36
CA TYR A 32 -10.04 -8.39 -11.37
C TYR A 32 -9.26 -9.53 -12.01
N HIS A 33 -9.86 -10.27 -12.93
CA HIS A 33 -9.18 -11.37 -13.62
C HIS A 33 -8.03 -10.89 -14.51
N LEU A 34 -8.24 -9.77 -15.20
CA LEU A 34 -7.18 -9.16 -16.01
C LEU A 34 -6.00 -8.69 -15.14
N LEU A 35 -6.26 -8.01 -14.03
CA LEU A 35 -5.23 -7.60 -13.09
C LEU A 35 -4.47 -8.81 -12.51
N LYS A 36 -5.18 -9.89 -12.18
CA LYS A 36 -4.56 -11.11 -11.66
C LYS A 36 -3.61 -11.78 -12.65
N LEU A 37 -3.85 -11.62 -13.96
CA LEU A 37 -2.97 -12.12 -15.02
C LEU A 37 -1.77 -11.20 -15.27
N LEU A 38 -1.97 -9.90 -15.18
CA LEU A 38 -0.96 -8.90 -15.55
C LEU A 38 -0.07 -8.47 -14.36
N VAL A 39 -0.64 -8.44 -13.15
CA VAL A 39 0.06 -7.94 -11.96
C VAL A 39 0.69 -9.11 -11.19
N LYS A 40 2.01 -9.14 -11.14
CA LYS A 40 2.76 -10.16 -10.39
C LYS A 40 2.74 -9.93 -8.86
N SER A 41 2.33 -8.76 -8.40
CA SER A 41 2.25 -8.45 -6.97
C SER A 41 1.06 -9.15 -6.32
N LYS A 42 1.29 -9.71 -5.13
CA LYS A 42 0.24 -10.28 -4.28
C LYS A 42 -0.56 -9.22 -3.51
N PHE A 43 -0.08 -7.98 -3.49
CA PHE A 43 -0.61 -6.87 -2.71
C PHE A 43 -0.99 -5.71 -3.63
N GLY A 44 -2.04 -4.97 -3.26
CA GLY A 44 -2.44 -3.74 -3.91
C GLY A 44 -2.06 -2.49 -3.11
N ASN A 45 -1.81 -2.63 -1.81
CA ASN A 45 -1.35 -1.55 -0.96
C ASN A 45 0.16 -1.35 -1.09
N LEU A 46 0.61 -0.11 -1.28
CA LEU A 46 2.02 0.22 -1.51
C LEU A 46 2.92 -0.17 -0.34
N ILE A 47 2.48 0.02 0.91
CA ILE A 47 3.25 -0.39 2.10
C ILE A 47 3.49 -1.91 2.09
N ASN A 48 2.47 -2.70 1.76
CA ASN A 48 2.58 -4.15 1.68
C ASN A 48 3.50 -4.59 0.53
N ILE A 49 3.46 -3.88 -0.60
CA ILE A 49 4.33 -4.14 -1.76
C ILE A 49 5.79 -3.89 -1.39
N ILE A 50 6.11 -2.74 -0.77
CA ILE A 50 7.47 -2.36 -0.36
C ILE A 50 8.03 -3.39 0.61
N LEU A 51 7.25 -3.78 1.62
CA LEU A 51 7.71 -4.72 2.64
C LEU A 51 7.60 -6.20 2.22
N GLY A 52 7.00 -6.51 1.07
CA GLY A 52 6.80 -7.87 0.58
C GLY A 52 5.89 -8.74 1.47
N LYS A 53 5.15 -8.14 2.39
CA LYS A 53 4.27 -8.82 3.36
C LYS A 53 3.02 -8.00 3.68
N MET A 54 1.96 -8.67 4.13
CA MET A 54 0.71 -8.01 4.55
C MET A 54 0.89 -7.39 5.95
N ILE A 55 1.06 -6.08 5.99
CA ILE A 55 1.09 -5.26 7.20
C ILE A 55 -0.22 -4.50 7.36
N ILE A 56 -0.64 -3.84 6.30
CA ILE A 56 -1.93 -3.18 6.22
C ILE A 56 -2.96 -4.22 5.78
N PRO A 57 -4.05 -4.42 6.52
CA PRO A 57 -5.12 -5.33 6.10
C PRO A 57 -5.69 -4.92 4.74
N GLU A 58 -5.69 -5.85 3.79
CA GLU A 58 -6.28 -5.68 2.46
C GLU A 58 -7.44 -6.64 2.28
N LEU A 59 -8.64 -6.09 2.12
CA LEU A 59 -9.86 -6.83 1.87
C LEU A 59 -10.30 -6.62 0.42
N ILE A 60 -10.07 -7.64 -0.41
CA ILE A 60 -10.27 -7.55 -1.86
C ILE A 60 -11.38 -8.51 -2.28
N GLN A 61 -12.27 -8.08 -3.18
CA GLN A 61 -13.32 -8.89 -3.78
C GLN A 61 -14.25 -9.54 -2.74
N ARG A 62 -14.17 -10.86 -2.54
CA ARG A 62 -15.04 -11.61 -1.59
C ARG A 62 -14.79 -11.22 -0.14
N ASP A 63 -13.53 -10.87 0.18
CA ASP A 63 -13.14 -10.47 1.53
C ASP A 63 -13.57 -9.03 1.84
N CYS A 64 -13.80 -8.20 0.80
CA CYS A 64 -14.35 -6.86 0.94
C CYS A 64 -15.87 -6.93 1.22
N ASN A 65 -16.23 -7.20 2.45
CA ASN A 65 -17.60 -7.24 2.95
C ASN A 65 -17.68 -6.60 4.35
N PRO A 66 -18.86 -6.12 4.79
CA PRO A 66 -19.01 -5.40 6.06
C PRO A 66 -18.54 -6.18 7.27
N LYS A 67 -18.75 -7.50 7.29
CA LYS A 67 -18.34 -8.37 8.40
C LYS A 67 -16.82 -8.38 8.56
N ASN A 68 -16.09 -8.62 7.48
CA ASN A 68 -14.62 -8.67 7.51
C ASN A 68 -14.01 -7.30 7.79
N ILE A 69 -14.57 -6.24 7.21
CA ILE A 69 -14.14 -4.86 7.49
C ILE A 69 -14.27 -4.56 8.99
N ASN A 70 -15.42 -4.90 9.58
CA ASN A 70 -15.66 -4.67 11.01
C ASN A 70 -14.69 -5.50 11.88
N LEU A 71 -14.47 -6.76 11.53
CA LEU A 71 -13.52 -7.62 12.25
C LEU A 71 -12.10 -7.07 12.26
N GLU A 72 -11.60 -6.59 11.10
CA GLU A 72 -10.25 -6.02 11.03
C GLU A 72 -10.17 -4.69 11.77
N LEU A 73 -11.17 -3.83 11.68
CA LEU A 73 -11.22 -2.59 12.44
C LEU A 73 -11.27 -2.85 13.94
N GLU A 74 -12.12 -3.78 14.40
CA GLU A 74 -12.18 -4.16 15.82
C GLU A 74 -10.85 -4.72 16.32
N LYS A 75 -10.20 -5.59 15.53
CA LYS A 75 -8.90 -6.15 15.87
C LYS A 75 -7.84 -5.05 16.04
N ILE A 76 -7.83 -4.07 15.15
CA ILE A 76 -6.92 -2.93 15.24
C ILE A 76 -7.25 -2.11 16.49
N ILE A 77 -8.51 -1.75 16.71
CA ILE A 77 -8.93 -0.88 17.81
C ILE A 77 -8.67 -1.51 19.18
N LYS A 78 -8.89 -2.81 19.32
CA LYS A 78 -8.80 -3.53 20.58
C LYS A 78 -7.39 -4.04 20.94
N ASN A 79 -6.44 -3.99 20.01
CA ASN A 79 -5.10 -4.58 20.19
C ASN A 79 -3.98 -3.56 19.97
N ASN A 80 -3.47 -3.01 21.07
CA ASN A 80 -2.40 -2.02 21.04
C ASN A 80 -1.08 -2.58 20.47
N ASP A 81 -0.75 -3.84 20.73
CA ASP A 81 0.48 -4.46 20.20
C ASP A 81 0.40 -4.58 18.68
N TYR A 82 -0.78 -4.92 18.18
CA TYR A 82 -1.02 -4.96 16.74
C TYR A 82 -0.93 -3.58 16.10
N GLN A 83 -1.47 -2.53 16.74
CA GLN A 83 -1.32 -1.14 16.28
C GLN A 83 0.15 -0.73 16.22
N ASN A 84 0.91 -1.00 17.28
CA ASN A 84 2.34 -0.67 17.34
C ASN A 84 3.12 -1.41 16.26
N SER A 85 2.84 -2.70 16.05
CA SER A 85 3.45 -3.48 14.98
C SER A 85 3.17 -2.90 13.59
N ILE A 86 1.94 -2.43 13.32
CA ILE A 86 1.61 -1.76 12.06
C ILE A 86 2.43 -0.48 11.92
N LYS A 87 2.43 0.40 12.93
CA LYS A 87 3.15 1.69 12.90
C LYS A 87 4.64 1.50 12.68
N ASP A 88 5.28 0.55 13.37
CA ASP A 88 6.70 0.27 13.23
C ASP A 88 7.06 -0.22 11.82
N ASN A 89 6.23 -1.09 11.25
CA ASN A 89 6.43 -1.58 9.89
C ASN A 89 6.21 -0.46 8.86
N VAL A 90 5.17 0.35 9.03
CA VAL A 90 4.89 1.51 8.17
C VAL A 90 6.04 2.50 8.21
N SER A 91 6.56 2.82 9.40
CA SER A 91 7.72 3.71 9.56
C SER A 91 8.95 3.18 8.81
N ARG A 92 9.20 1.86 8.85
CA ARG A 92 10.29 1.25 8.06
C ARG A 92 10.08 1.38 6.57
N ALA A 93 8.85 1.13 6.07
CA ALA A 93 8.54 1.28 4.65
C ALA A 93 8.72 2.73 4.17
N LEU A 94 8.27 3.71 4.93
CA LEU A 94 8.45 5.13 4.63
C LEU A 94 9.92 5.52 4.61
N LYS A 95 10.73 4.96 5.53
CA LYS A 95 12.16 5.19 5.57
C LYS A 95 12.88 4.63 4.35
N GLU A 96 12.51 3.43 3.90
CA GLU A 96 13.03 2.84 2.66
C GLU A 96 12.71 3.72 1.45
N LEU A 97 11.48 4.27 1.38
CA LEU A 97 11.09 5.21 0.32
C LEU A 97 11.88 6.52 0.36
N SER A 98 12.20 7.02 1.55
CA SER A 98 12.94 8.28 1.71
C SER A 98 14.45 8.16 1.47
N LEU A 99 15.00 6.95 1.58
CA LEU A 99 16.42 6.68 1.30
C LEU A 99 16.71 6.52 -0.20
N SER A 100 15.68 6.30 -1.04
CA SER A 100 15.84 6.39 -2.49
C SER A 100 16.09 7.84 -2.88
N GLU A 101 17.05 8.08 -3.81
CA GLU A 101 17.25 9.40 -4.38
C GLU A 101 15.92 10.03 -4.82
N SER A 102 15.79 11.34 -4.69
CA SER A 102 14.57 12.06 -5.10
C SER A 102 14.11 11.57 -6.48
N SER A 103 12.84 11.16 -6.58
CA SER A 103 12.24 10.64 -7.83
C SER A 103 12.47 11.58 -9.01
N SER A 104 12.53 12.90 -8.75
CA SER A 104 12.84 13.91 -9.76
C SER A 104 14.29 13.82 -10.26
N VAL A 105 15.25 13.50 -9.39
CA VAL A 105 16.66 13.33 -9.78
C VAL A 105 16.83 12.06 -10.63
N ILE A 106 16.24 10.94 -10.19
CA ILE A 106 16.27 9.67 -10.94
C ILE A 106 15.61 9.85 -12.31
N ALA A 107 14.46 10.52 -12.37
CA ALA A 107 13.77 10.79 -13.64
C ALA A 107 14.64 11.66 -14.58
N ALA A 108 15.24 12.74 -14.08
CA ALA A 108 16.12 13.59 -14.85
C ALA A 108 17.35 12.83 -15.37
N GLN A 109 18.02 12.06 -14.52
CA GLN A 109 19.16 11.23 -14.91
C GLN A 109 18.77 10.18 -15.97
N THR A 110 17.60 9.56 -15.84
CA THR A 110 17.09 8.58 -16.81
C THR A 110 16.86 9.24 -18.18
N VAL A 111 16.21 10.41 -18.21
CA VAL A 111 15.99 11.17 -19.44
C VAL A 111 17.33 11.56 -20.11
N ILE A 112 18.28 12.08 -19.33
CA ILE A 112 19.61 12.44 -19.84
C ILE A 112 20.34 11.21 -20.42
N LYS A 113 20.24 10.07 -19.73
CA LYS A 113 20.87 8.82 -20.18
C LYS A 113 20.28 8.32 -21.50
N VAL A 114 18.97 8.39 -21.68
CA VAL A 114 18.30 8.04 -22.94
C VAL A 114 18.74 8.99 -24.06
N LEU A 115 18.72 10.29 -23.83
CA LEU A 115 19.15 11.30 -24.81
C LEU A 115 20.62 11.14 -25.25
N ASN A 116 21.49 10.69 -24.34
CA ASN A 116 22.90 10.46 -24.66
C ASN A 116 23.17 9.12 -25.37
N ASN A 117 22.29 8.12 -25.22
CA ASN A 117 22.41 6.82 -25.89
C ASN A 117 21.78 6.81 -27.32
N GLU A 118 20.99 7.80 -27.69
CA GLU A 118 20.43 7.98 -29.04
C GLU A 118 21.34 8.80 -29.95
N ARG A 119 22.57 9.06 -29.57
CA ARG A 119 23.64 9.62 -30.39
C ARG A 119 24.75 8.59 -30.60
#